data_d5c2f1d79b7f58a825da2bf0b57a124a
#
_entry.id   d5c2f1d79b7f58a825da2bf0b57a124a
#
_cell.length_a   1.000
_cell.length_b   1.000
_cell.length_c   1.000
_cell.angle_alpha   90.00
_cell.angle_beta   90.00
_cell.angle_gamma   90.00
#
_symmetry.space_group_name_H-M   'P 1'
#
loop_
_entity.id
_entity.type
_entity.pdbx_description
1 polymer ?
#
loop_
_entity_poly.entity_id
_entity_poly.type
_entity_poly.pdbx_seq_one_letter_code
_entity_poly.pdbx_strand_id
1 'polypeptide(L)'
;MEINKDFLGKLFEQAVESPRLRQNFDLRTSSADNSQRMLNALLPGTVVPVHRHPHSNENVILLCGKLVEIFCDDDGNETERIHLDSVVGNYGCVVPQGAWHTVEVLEPSVIYEAKDGRYGEDGSETLDDFKAREAEDKESVSSSNSLGDLKKSIEHLIDMERRSGSMDVITPLYVSRMLNVPLEEVERVMEKELGVRN
;
A
#
# COMPACT_ATOMS: atom_id res chain seq x y z
N MET A 1 -14.22 33.31 7.50
CA MET A 1 -14.11 32.30 8.57
C MET A 1 -12.78 32.53 9.25
N GLU A 2 -12.77 32.55 10.58
CA GLU A 2 -11.52 32.67 11.36
C GLU A 2 -11.16 31.29 11.93
N ILE A 3 -9.88 30.96 11.89
CA ILE A 3 -9.33 29.77 12.57
C ILE A 3 -8.79 30.26 13.91
N ASN A 4 -9.63 30.22 14.92
CA ASN A 4 -9.37 30.69 16.26
C ASN A 4 -9.64 29.59 17.32
N LYS A 5 -9.40 29.89 18.60
CA LYS A 5 -9.59 28.90 19.69
C LYS A 5 -11.02 28.36 19.77
N ASP A 6 -12.02 29.18 19.53
CA ASP A 6 -13.43 28.75 19.59
C ASP A 6 -13.76 27.80 18.44
N PHE A 7 -13.22 28.05 17.24
CA PHE A 7 -13.38 27.16 16.10
C PHE A 7 -12.66 25.82 16.35
N LEU A 8 -11.42 25.83 16.83
CA LEU A 8 -10.70 24.60 17.16
C LEU A 8 -11.36 23.82 18.29
N GLY A 9 -11.94 24.51 19.29
CA GLY A 9 -12.72 23.89 20.36
C GLY A 9 -13.89 23.06 19.83
N LYS A 10 -14.63 23.56 18.85
CA LYS A 10 -15.71 22.82 18.20
C LYS A 10 -15.25 21.59 17.45
N LEU A 11 -14.06 21.63 16.84
CA LEU A 11 -13.49 20.44 16.21
C LEU A 11 -13.11 19.37 17.25
N PHE A 12 -12.59 19.78 18.41
CA PHE A 12 -12.34 18.85 19.52
C PHE A 12 -13.60 18.22 20.07
N GLU A 13 -14.69 19.00 20.25
CA GLU A 13 -15.99 18.46 20.66
C GLU A 13 -16.46 17.35 19.71
N GLN A 14 -16.36 17.58 18.41
CA GLN A 14 -16.69 16.58 17.37
C GLN A 14 -15.72 15.38 17.39
N ALA A 15 -14.45 15.60 17.64
CA ALA A 15 -13.46 14.53 17.74
C ALA A 15 -13.72 13.60 18.92
N VAL A 16 -14.19 14.15 20.07
CA VAL A 16 -14.59 13.36 21.25
C VAL A 16 -15.75 12.42 20.94
N GLU A 17 -16.72 12.87 20.13
CA GLU A 17 -17.88 12.05 19.75
C GLU A 17 -17.53 11.03 18.65
N SER A 18 -16.40 11.19 17.97
CA SER A 18 -15.97 10.30 16.90
C SER A 18 -15.36 9.00 17.46
N PRO A 19 -15.80 7.82 17.00
CA PRO A 19 -15.17 6.55 17.41
C PRO A 19 -13.68 6.46 17.06
N ARG A 20 -13.21 7.29 16.14
CA ARG A 20 -11.80 7.37 15.71
C ARG A 20 -11.00 8.39 16.52
N LEU A 21 -11.63 9.10 17.49
CA LEU A 21 -11.00 10.15 18.28
C LEU A 21 -10.37 11.26 17.43
N ARG A 22 -10.96 11.52 16.24
CA ARG A 22 -10.50 12.56 15.33
C ARG A 22 -11.64 13.15 14.51
N GLN A 23 -11.47 14.41 14.12
CA GLN A 23 -12.38 15.14 13.23
C GLN A 23 -11.60 15.99 12.26
N ASN A 24 -11.91 15.87 10.98
CA ASN A 24 -11.35 16.74 9.95
C ASN A 24 -12.31 17.88 9.59
N PHE A 25 -11.71 18.97 9.09
CA PHE A 25 -12.43 20.09 8.48
C PHE A 25 -11.76 20.45 7.15
N ASP A 26 -12.53 20.34 6.07
CA ASP A 26 -12.06 20.58 4.72
C ASP A 26 -12.03 22.10 4.41
N LEU A 27 -10.84 22.60 4.06
CA LEU A 27 -10.61 24.00 3.68
C LEU A 27 -10.57 24.19 2.17
N ARG A 28 -10.82 23.16 1.39
CA ARG A 28 -10.88 23.28 -0.08
C ARG A 28 -12.07 24.14 -0.49
N THR A 29 -11.93 24.82 -1.62
CA THR A 29 -13.01 25.58 -2.24
C THR A 29 -14.05 24.67 -2.87
N SER A 30 -13.59 23.52 -3.38
CA SER A 30 -14.38 22.52 -4.09
C SER A 30 -13.79 21.12 -3.87
N SER A 31 -14.64 20.09 -3.93
CA SER A 31 -14.19 18.70 -3.97
C SER A 31 -13.37 18.37 -5.22
N ALA A 32 -13.43 19.20 -6.25
CA ALA A 32 -12.66 19.07 -7.48
C ALA A 32 -11.26 19.72 -7.41
N ASP A 33 -10.90 20.36 -6.29
CA ASP A 33 -9.58 20.98 -6.12
C ASP A 33 -8.47 19.93 -6.22
N ASN A 34 -7.42 20.24 -6.99
CA ASN A 34 -6.25 19.39 -7.17
C ASN A 34 -5.23 19.56 -6.04
N SER A 35 -5.62 20.07 -4.90
CA SER A 35 -4.82 20.16 -3.69
C SER A 35 -5.70 19.92 -2.48
N GLN A 36 -5.15 19.27 -1.46
CA GLN A 36 -5.82 19.03 -0.20
C GLN A 36 -5.35 20.05 0.83
N ARG A 37 -6.29 20.55 1.59
CA ARG A 37 -6.07 21.53 2.65
C ARG A 37 -7.05 21.23 3.75
N MET A 38 -6.58 20.62 4.83
CA MET A 38 -7.45 20.16 5.90
C MET A 38 -6.93 20.55 7.27
N LEU A 39 -7.87 20.79 8.19
CA LEU A 39 -7.58 20.78 9.61
C LEU A 39 -8.00 19.43 10.16
N ASN A 40 -7.14 18.82 10.96
CA ASN A 40 -7.43 17.58 11.66
C ASN A 40 -7.28 17.79 13.17
N ALA A 41 -8.40 17.71 13.88
CA ALA A 41 -8.40 17.62 15.34
C ALA A 41 -8.19 16.16 15.73
N LEU A 42 -7.16 15.90 16.52
CA LEU A 42 -6.70 14.58 16.93
C LEU A 42 -6.64 14.51 18.47
N LEU A 43 -7.17 13.46 19.06
CA LEU A 43 -7.11 13.22 20.49
C LEU A 43 -6.11 12.08 20.81
N PRO A 44 -5.52 12.05 22.01
CA PRO A 44 -4.75 10.90 22.46
C PRO A 44 -5.54 9.61 22.31
N GLY A 45 -4.91 8.57 21.74
CA GLY A 45 -5.57 7.31 21.37
C GLY A 45 -6.09 7.26 19.93
N THR A 46 -6.01 8.36 19.17
CA THR A 46 -6.22 8.31 17.72
C THR A 46 -5.24 7.33 17.08
N VAL A 47 -5.77 6.43 16.26
CA VAL A 47 -4.95 5.52 15.44
C VAL A 47 -5.01 5.99 13.98
N VAL A 48 -3.87 6.37 13.44
CA VAL A 48 -3.69 6.62 12.01
C VAL A 48 -2.87 5.45 11.46
N PRO A 49 -3.38 4.66 10.50
CA PRO A 49 -2.58 3.62 9.86
C PRO A 49 -1.29 4.19 9.27
N VAL A 50 -0.22 3.40 9.27
CA VAL A 50 0.98 3.77 8.51
C VAL A 50 0.61 3.87 7.04
N HIS A 51 0.87 5.02 6.43
CA HIS A 51 0.47 5.32 5.05
C HIS A 51 1.51 6.19 4.35
N ARG A 52 1.37 6.34 3.04
CA ARG A 52 2.22 7.23 2.24
C ARG A 52 1.42 7.95 1.16
N HIS A 53 2.03 9.02 0.64
CA HIS A 53 1.55 9.81 -0.50
C HIS A 53 2.55 9.67 -1.65
N PRO A 54 2.31 8.75 -2.63
CA PRO A 54 3.32 8.42 -3.65
C PRO A 54 3.67 9.57 -4.59
N HIS A 55 2.79 10.57 -4.71
CA HIS A 55 2.88 11.59 -5.75
C HIS A 55 3.13 13.01 -5.25
N SER A 56 3.10 13.24 -3.94
CA SER A 56 3.30 14.58 -3.36
C SER A 56 3.96 14.53 -1.99
N ASN A 57 4.61 15.63 -1.62
CA ASN A 57 4.95 15.89 -0.22
C ASN A 57 3.67 16.28 0.53
N GLU A 58 3.65 16.02 1.83
CA GLU A 58 2.63 16.54 2.73
C GLU A 58 3.26 17.54 3.70
N ASN A 59 2.61 18.68 3.89
CA ASN A 59 3.01 19.66 4.87
C ASN A 59 2.12 19.52 6.10
N VAL A 60 2.72 19.24 7.25
CA VAL A 60 2.04 19.12 8.53
C VAL A 60 2.44 20.30 9.41
N ILE A 61 1.46 21.14 9.78
CA ILE A 61 1.67 22.30 10.67
C ILE A 61 0.80 22.15 11.90
N LEU A 62 1.42 22.12 13.07
CA LEU A 62 0.75 22.03 14.36
C LEU A 62 0.24 23.40 14.79
N LEU A 63 -1.08 23.56 14.88
CA LEU A 63 -1.73 24.80 15.35
C LEU A 63 -1.80 24.86 16.87
N CYS A 64 -2.03 23.73 17.53
CA CYS A 64 -2.03 23.61 18.99
C CYS A 64 -1.81 22.14 19.39
N GLY A 65 -1.44 21.92 20.66
CA GLY A 65 -1.22 20.62 21.24
C GLY A 65 0.21 20.09 21.06
N LYS A 66 0.33 18.76 21.10
CA LYS A 66 1.60 18.06 21.00
C LYS A 66 1.41 16.69 20.36
N LEU A 67 2.18 16.39 19.35
CA LEU A 67 2.19 15.09 18.69
C LEU A 67 3.60 14.75 18.16
N VAL A 68 3.74 13.50 17.73
CA VAL A 68 4.95 13.01 17.09
C VAL A 68 4.59 12.52 15.70
N GLU A 69 5.26 13.04 14.68
CA GLU A 69 5.27 12.47 13.35
C GLU A 69 6.30 11.34 13.32
N ILE A 70 5.88 10.15 12.86
CA ILE A 70 6.69 8.92 12.89
C ILE A 70 6.88 8.45 11.46
N PHE A 71 8.13 8.33 11.04
CA PHE A 71 8.49 7.73 9.75
C PHE A 71 8.82 6.25 9.92
N CYS A 72 8.48 5.47 8.90
CA CYS A 72 8.69 4.02 8.90
C CYS A 72 9.42 3.59 7.62
N ASP A 73 10.04 2.40 7.70
CA ASP A 73 10.53 1.67 6.52
C ASP A 73 9.41 0.85 5.85
N ASP A 74 9.74 0.13 4.77
CA ASP A 74 8.79 -0.72 4.03
C ASP A 74 8.29 -1.92 4.86
N ASP A 75 8.98 -2.27 5.94
CA ASP A 75 8.58 -3.32 6.88
C ASP A 75 7.66 -2.78 7.99
N GLY A 76 7.54 -1.44 8.11
CA GLY A 76 6.75 -0.75 9.12
C GLY A 76 7.53 -0.50 10.42
N ASN A 77 8.85 -0.69 10.42
CA ASN A 77 9.68 -0.33 11.58
C ASN A 77 9.90 1.18 11.60
N GLU A 78 9.81 1.78 12.78
CA GLU A 78 10.10 3.20 12.97
C GLU A 78 11.57 3.51 12.62
N THR A 79 11.77 4.55 11.81
CA THR A 79 13.09 5.03 11.39
C THR A 79 13.42 6.41 11.95
N GLU A 80 12.40 7.25 12.16
CA GLU A 80 12.57 8.61 12.66
C GLU A 80 11.31 9.07 13.42
N ARG A 81 11.50 9.91 14.42
CA ARG A 81 10.42 10.56 15.18
C ARG A 81 10.67 12.08 15.22
N ILE A 82 9.72 12.86 14.72
CA ILE A 82 9.75 14.31 14.78
C ILE A 82 8.72 14.77 15.81
N HIS A 83 9.18 15.31 16.93
CA HIS A 83 8.33 15.85 17.98
C HIS A 83 7.85 17.25 17.61
N LEU A 84 6.54 17.42 17.48
CA LEU A 84 5.87 18.70 17.27
C LEU A 84 5.25 19.19 18.57
N ASP A 85 5.59 20.39 18.95
CA ASP A 85 5.11 21.05 20.18
C ASP A 85 5.04 22.56 19.92
N SER A 86 3.84 23.09 19.82
CA SER A 86 3.59 24.50 19.51
C SER A 86 4.08 25.46 20.60
N VAL A 87 4.24 24.96 21.85
CA VAL A 87 4.70 25.78 22.99
C VAL A 87 6.21 26.01 22.93
N VAL A 88 6.99 25.00 22.50
CA VAL A 88 8.45 25.11 22.42
C VAL A 88 8.96 25.54 21.04
N GLY A 89 8.07 25.77 20.08
CA GLY A 89 8.43 26.32 18.77
C GLY A 89 8.70 25.27 17.68
N ASN A 90 8.37 23.99 17.91
CA ASN A 90 8.42 22.92 16.90
C ASN A 90 7.07 22.83 16.20
N TYR A 91 6.86 23.65 15.18
CA TYR A 91 5.54 23.89 14.61
C TYR A 91 5.10 22.91 13.53
N GLY A 92 5.99 22.15 12.94
CA GLY A 92 5.60 21.26 11.85
C GLY A 92 6.76 20.55 11.18
N CYS A 93 6.42 19.73 10.20
CA CYS A 93 7.38 19.02 9.36
C CYS A 93 6.84 18.91 7.93
N VAL A 94 7.71 18.49 7.03
CA VAL A 94 7.35 18.07 5.68
C VAL A 94 7.56 16.57 5.59
N VAL A 95 6.49 15.84 5.28
CA VAL A 95 6.56 14.43 4.95
C VAL A 95 6.96 14.31 3.47
N PRO A 96 8.12 13.71 3.15
CA PRO A 96 8.55 13.57 1.78
C PRO A 96 7.62 12.66 0.98
N GLN A 97 7.53 12.93 -0.32
CA GLN A 97 6.84 12.06 -1.26
C GLN A 97 7.28 10.60 -1.10
N GLY A 98 6.31 9.70 -0.97
CA GLY A 98 6.54 8.25 -0.87
C GLY A 98 6.99 7.75 0.51
N ALA A 99 7.25 8.63 1.48
CA ALA A 99 7.65 8.22 2.82
C ALA A 99 6.48 7.61 3.59
N TRP A 100 6.68 6.42 4.16
CA TRP A 100 5.75 5.81 5.10
C TRP A 100 5.75 6.57 6.40
N HIS A 101 4.56 6.95 6.89
CA HIS A 101 4.44 7.73 8.11
C HIS A 101 3.11 7.49 8.83
N THR A 102 3.10 7.90 10.09
CA THR A 102 1.94 7.93 10.97
C THR A 102 2.16 8.95 12.07
N VAL A 103 1.15 9.17 12.93
CA VAL A 103 1.23 10.10 14.06
C VAL A 103 0.94 9.42 15.39
N GLU A 104 1.65 9.84 16.44
CA GLU A 104 1.32 9.58 17.82
C GLU A 104 0.87 10.88 18.50
N VAL A 105 -0.35 10.91 19.01
CA VAL A 105 -0.95 12.11 19.63
C VAL A 105 -0.69 12.09 21.13
N LEU A 106 0.14 13.02 21.61
CA LEU A 106 0.50 13.12 23.04
C LEU A 106 -0.47 13.99 23.84
N GLU A 107 -0.96 15.07 23.24
CA GLU A 107 -1.95 15.99 23.79
C GLU A 107 -3.00 16.27 22.70
N PRO A 108 -4.25 16.71 23.08
CA PRO A 108 -5.22 17.11 22.08
C PRO A 108 -4.61 18.15 21.11
N SER A 109 -4.56 17.79 19.83
CA SER A 109 -3.83 18.53 18.81
C SER A 109 -4.70 18.88 17.63
N VAL A 110 -4.46 20.04 17.01
CA VAL A 110 -4.97 20.36 15.69
C VAL A 110 -3.81 20.59 14.76
N ILE A 111 -3.78 19.86 13.67
CA ILE A 111 -2.82 20.06 12.58
C ILE A 111 -3.52 20.61 11.34
N TYR A 112 -2.78 21.41 10.58
CA TYR A 112 -3.11 21.74 9.19
C TYR A 112 -2.26 20.87 8.28
N GLU A 113 -2.92 20.11 7.44
CA GLU A 113 -2.30 19.27 6.41
C GLU A 113 -2.57 19.86 5.02
N ALA A 114 -1.52 19.90 4.20
CA ALA A 114 -1.62 20.33 2.82
C ALA A 114 -0.75 19.47 1.91
N LYS A 115 -1.36 18.98 0.83
CA LYS A 115 -0.68 18.20 -0.21
C LYS A 115 -1.36 18.37 -1.57
N ASP A 116 -0.63 18.07 -2.63
CA ASP A 116 -1.17 18.07 -3.98
C ASP A 116 -1.97 16.79 -4.28
N GLY A 117 -2.85 16.88 -5.26
CA GLY A 117 -3.73 15.79 -5.66
C GLY A 117 -5.14 15.92 -5.07
N ARG A 118 -6.13 15.38 -5.78
CA ARG A 118 -7.50 15.31 -5.28
C ARG A 118 -7.60 14.34 -4.12
N TYR A 119 -8.46 14.67 -3.17
CA TYR A 119 -8.78 13.78 -2.07
C TYR A 119 -9.39 12.45 -2.59
N GLY A 120 -8.75 11.33 -2.22
CA GLY A 120 -9.16 9.99 -2.65
C GLY A 120 -8.70 9.58 -4.06
N GLU A 121 -8.03 10.49 -4.81
CA GLU A 121 -7.48 10.22 -6.14
C GLU A 121 -5.96 10.48 -6.22
N ASP A 122 -5.34 10.81 -5.11
CA ASP A 122 -3.92 11.18 -4.97
C ASP A 122 -2.97 9.96 -4.86
N GLY A 123 -3.52 8.75 -4.94
CA GLY A 123 -2.76 7.50 -4.85
C GLY A 123 -2.31 7.16 -3.42
N SER A 124 -2.80 7.88 -2.41
CA SER A 124 -2.51 7.56 -1.00
C SER A 124 -2.87 6.11 -0.69
N GLU A 125 -1.98 5.39 -0.02
CA GLU A 125 -2.15 3.99 0.30
C GLU A 125 -1.64 3.68 1.71
N THR A 126 -2.22 2.67 2.36
CA THR A 126 -1.71 2.16 3.63
C THR A 126 -0.60 1.14 3.40
N LEU A 127 0.26 0.96 4.40
CA LEU A 127 1.32 -0.05 4.35
C LEU A 127 0.74 -1.47 4.25
N ASP A 128 -0.40 -1.72 4.90
CA ASP A 128 -1.06 -3.02 4.85
C ASP A 128 -1.61 -3.32 3.45
N ASP A 129 -2.25 -2.34 2.79
CA ASP A 129 -2.74 -2.50 1.42
C ASP A 129 -1.58 -2.68 0.43
N PHE A 130 -0.49 -1.96 0.63
CA PHE A 130 0.74 -2.11 -0.17
C PHE A 130 1.32 -3.52 -0.04
N LYS A 131 1.50 -4.02 1.19
CA LYS A 131 2.03 -5.37 1.44
C LYS A 131 1.11 -6.46 0.89
N ALA A 132 -0.20 -6.31 1.01
CA ALA A 132 -1.17 -7.25 0.45
C ALA A 132 -1.03 -7.36 -1.08
N ARG A 133 -0.94 -6.22 -1.77
CA ARG A 133 -0.74 -6.18 -3.23
C ARG A 133 0.61 -6.78 -3.65
N GLU A 134 1.70 -6.45 -2.94
CA GLU A 134 3.02 -7.03 -3.18
C GLU A 134 3.03 -8.57 -3.03
N ALA A 135 2.27 -9.10 -2.07
CA ALA A 135 2.14 -10.55 -1.87
C ALA A 135 1.37 -11.20 -3.04
N GLU A 136 0.27 -10.61 -3.48
CA GLU A 136 -0.51 -11.07 -4.63
C GLU A 136 0.31 -11.05 -5.93
N ASP A 137 1.08 -9.98 -6.16
CA ASP A 137 1.95 -9.86 -7.33
C ASP A 137 3.06 -10.93 -7.32
N LYS A 138 3.68 -11.21 -6.18
CA LYS A 138 4.69 -12.27 -6.04
C LYS A 138 4.11 -13.66 -6.28
N GLU A 139 2.90 -13.93 -5.81
CA GLU A 139 2.20 -15.19 -6.04
C GLU A 139 1.82 -15.36 -7.51
N SER A 140 1.34 -14.31 -8.16
CA SER A 140 1.00 -14.29 -9.59
C SER A 140 2.22 -14.49 -10.49
N VAL A 141 3.34 -13.83 -10.19
CA VAL A 141 4.61 -13.99 -10.91
C VAL A 141 5.20 -15.38 -10.69
N SER A 142 5.16 -15.90 -9.47
CA SER A 142 5.62 -17.25 -9.16
C SER A 142 4.82 -18.31 -9.94
N SER A 143 3.50 -18.19 -9.98
CA SER A 143 2.63 -19.12 -10.73
C SER A 143 2.81 -19.00 -12.25
N SER A 144 3.01 -17.80 -12.79
CA SER A 144 3.22 -17.59 -14.23
C SER A 144 4.59 -18.04 -14.71
N ASN A 145 5.64 -17.85 -13.92
CA ASN A 145 7.00 -18.29 -14.26
C ASN A 145 7.11 -19.82 -14.19
N SER A 146 6.52 -20.47 -13.18
CA SER A 146 6.55 -21.94 -13.06
C SER A 146 5.80 -22.62 -14.22
N LEU A 147 4.64 -22.07 -14.64
CA LEU A 147 3.88 -22.59 -15.80
C LEU A 147 4.61 -22.35 -17.14
N GLY A 148 5.19 -21.17 -17.31
CA GLY A 148 5.95 -20.81 -18.53
C GLY A 148 7.22 -21.65 -18.69
N ASP A 149 7.92 -21.93 -17.60
CA ASP A 149 9.11 -22.76 -17.59
C ASP A 149 8.75 -24.25 -17.76
N LEU A 150 7.66 -24.71 -17.15
CA LEU A 150 7.17 -26.06 -17.37
C LEU A 150 6.73 -26.29 -18.83
N LYS A 151 6.03 -25.32 -19.43
CA LYS A 151 5.65 -25.37 -20.85
C LYS A 151 6.88 -25.50 -21.75
N LYS A 152 7.90 -24.68 -21.55
CA LYS A 152 9.16 -24.74 -22.33
C LYS A 152 9.88 -26.06 -22.15
N SER A 153 9.89 -26.62 -20.92
CA SER A 153 10.50 -27.92 -20.65
C SER A 153 9.76 -29.06 -21.35
N ILE A 154 8.43 -29.01 -21.38
CA ILE A 154 7.59 -29.98 -22.10
C ILE A 154 7.83 -29.86 -23.61
N GLU A 155 7.82 -28.65 -24.19
CA GLU A 155 8.11 -28.41 -25.60
C GLU A 155 9.50 -28.93 -25.99
N HIS A 156 10.49 -28.69 -25.16
CA HIS A 156 11.85 -29.19 -25.38
C HIS A 156 11.92 -30.73 -25.38
N LEU A 157 11.24 -31.37 -24.43
CA LEU A 157 11.18 -32.83 -24.34
C LEU A 157 10.48 -33.43 -25.58
N ILE A 158 9.36 -32.84 -26.01
CA ILE A 158 8.65 -33.22 -27.23
C ILE A 158 9.56 -33.12 -28.47
N ASP A 159 10.32 -32.04 -28.58
CA ASP A 159 11.22 -31.83 -29.72
C ASP A 159 12.39 -32.83 -29.73
N MET A 160 12.92 -33.16 -28.57
CA MET A 160 13.95 -34.21 -28.42
C MET A 160 13.41 -35.57 -28.86
N GLU A 161 12.23 -36.00 -28.39
CA GLU A 161 11.65 -37.29 -28.75
C GLU A 161 11.25 -37.35 -30.22
N ARG A 162 10.79 -36.24 -30.81
CA ARG A 162 10.52 -36.13 -32.23
C ARG A 162 11.78 -36.34 -33.07
N ARG A 163 12.91 -35.83 -32.66
CA ARG A 163 14.20 -36.01 -33.35
C ARG A 163 14.73 -37.44 -33.21
N SER A 164 14.43 -38.11 -32.12
CA SER A 164 14.80 -39.51 -31.90
C SER A 164 13.89 -40.52 -32.59
N GLY A 165 12.75 -40.07 -33.12
CA GLY A 165 11.75 -40.93 -33.78
C GLY A 165 10.81 -41.68 -32.82
N SER A 166 10.77 -41.30 -31.53
CA SER A 166 10.05 -41.97 -30.45
C SER A 166 8.76 -41.25 -30.04
N MET A 167 8.00 -40.72 -31.03
CA MET A 167 6.79 -39.90 -30.77
C MET A 167 5.63 -40.66 -30.04
N ASP A 168 5.58 -41.99 -30.16
CA ASP A 168 4.51 -42.79 -29.54
C ASP A 168 4.63 -42.90 -27.99
N VAL A 169 5.69 -42.36 -27.41
CA VAL A 169 6.00 -42.43 -25.98
C VAL A 169 5.56 -41.19 -25.22
N ILE A 170 5.24 -40.09 -25.89
CA ILE A 170 4.95 -38.79 -25.27
C ILE A 170 3.53 -38.78 -24.70
N THR A 171 3.37 -39.32 -23.50
CA THR A 171 2.14 -39.22 -22.70
C THR A 171 2.36 -38.25 -21.54
N PRO A 172 1.29 -37.65 -20.94
CA PRO A 172 1.41 -36.85 -19.73
C PRO A 172 2.16 -37.56 -18.61
N LEU A 173 1.95 -38.85 -18.46
CA LEU A 173 2.62 -39.69 -17.46
C LEU A 173 4.14 -39.82 -17.73
N TYR A 174 4.52 -39.99 -19.00
CA TYR A 174 5.91 -40.03 -19.40
C TYR A 174 6.61 -38.70 -19.10
N VAL A 175 5.97 -37.58 -19.52
CA VAL A 175 6.47 -36.23 -19.28
C VAL A 175 6.60 -35.92 -17.78
N SER A 176 5.60 -36.28 -16.98
CA SER A 176 5.60 -36.16 -15.53
C SER A 176 6.81 -36.85 -14.88
N ARG A 177 7.11 -38.08 -15.34
CA ARG A 177 8.26 -38.84 -14.84
C ARG A 177 9.61 -38.26 -15.29
N MET A 178 9.71 -37.83 -16.52
CA MET A 178 10.95 -37.29 -17.08
C MET A 178 11.32 -35.93 -16.49
N LEU A 179 10.33 -35.07 -16.23
CA LEU A 179 10.53 -33.76 -15.66
C LEU A 179 10.43 -33.71 -14.13
N ASN A 180 10.05 -34.82 -13.52
CA ASN A 180 9.79 -34.93 -12.07
C ASN A 180 8.79 -33.87 -11.56
N VAL A 181 7.69 -33.71 -12.29
CA VAL A 181 6.60 -32.74 -12.03
C VAL A 181 5.30 -33.51 -11.80
N PRO A 182 4.41 -33.04 -10.91
CA PRO A 182 3.10 -33.66 -10.67
C PRO A 182 2.30 -33.87 -11.96
N LEU A 183 1.69 -35.04 -12.11
CA LEU A 183 0.94 -35.39 -13.33
C LEU A 183 -0.15 -34.39 -13.67
N GLU A 184 -0.89 -33.90 -12.66
CA GLU A 184 -1.98 -32.95 -12.82
C GLU A 184 -1.52 -31.61 -13.44
N GLU A 185 -0.30 -31.17 -13.09
CA GLU A 185 0.30 -29.95 -13.68
C GLU A 185 0.68 -30.16 -15.14
N VAL A 186 1.25 -31.32 -15.45
CA VAL A 186 1.60 -31.68 -16.83
C VAL A 186 0.37 -31.81 -17.71
N GLU A 187 -0.68 -32.51 -17.23
CA GLU A 187 -1.96 -32.64 -17.95
C GLU A 187 -2.57 -31.28 -18.26
N ARG A 188 -2.58 -30.37 -17.26
CA ARG A 188 -3.10 -29.02 -17.43
C ARG A 188 -2.35 -28.21 -18.51
N VAL A 189 -1.01 -28.31 -18.54
CA VAL A 189 -0.19 -27.61 -19.54
C VAL A 189 -0.32 -28.23 -20.92
N MET A 190 -0.30 -29.55 -21.02
CA MET A 190 -0.44 -30.26 -22.31
C MET A 190 -1.82 -30.05 -22.94
N GLU A 191 -2.92 -30.06 -22.18
CA GLU A 191 -4.27 -29.84 -22.71
C GLU A 191 -4.53 -28.36 -23.05
N LYS A 192 -4.22 -27.42 -22.14
CA LYS A 192 -4.58 -26.02 -22.32
C LYS A 192 -3.63 -25.26 -23.23
N GLU A 193 -2.34 -25.54 -23.13
CA GLU A 193 -1.30 -24.72 -23.78
C GLU A 193 -0.75 -25.35 -25.06
N LEU A 194 -0.75 -26.67 -25.14
CA LEU A 194 -0.18 -27.40 -26.29
C LEU A 194 -1.24 -28.11 -27.15
N GLY A 195 -2.51 -28.15 -26.68
CA GLY A 195 -3.63 -28.75 -27.44
C GLY A 195 -3.51 -30.25 -27.62
N VAL A 196 -2.65 -30.94 -26.88
CA VAL A 196 -2.47 -32.38 -26.93
C VAL A 196 -3.54 -33.01 -26.04
N ARG A 197 -4.56 -33.63 -26.67
CA ARG A 197 -5.58 -34.45 -25.98
C ARG A 197 -5.14 -35.91 -25.98
N ASN A 198 -5.40 -36.61 -24.90
CA ASN A 198 -5.30 -38.07 -24.79
C ASN A 198 -6.21 -38.78 -25.78
#